data_ad1a4c5eb7fcb4edf155d9fa1b8e1d03
#
_entry.id   ad1a4c5eb7fcb4edf155d9fa1b8e1d03
#
_cell.length_a   1.000
_cell.length_b   1.000
_cell.length_c   1.000
_cell.angle_alpha   90.00
_cell.angle_beta   90.00
_cell.angle_gamma   90.00
#
_symmetry.space_group_name_H-M   'P 1'
#
loop_
_entity.id
_entity.type
_entity.pdbx_description
1 polymer ?
#
loop_
_entity_poly.entity_id
_entity_poly.type
_entity_poly.pdbx_seq_one_letter_code
_entity_poly.pdbx_strand_id
1 'polypeptide(L)'
;MKEVCIDVLGCRALGDTLAVTPTLRKLFNSYGKKISVATHQPEIFKNNPYVDNIFNEITDDIKNNYEVFNSFNIGYQPNGICYKHNAMDIRQFHAINLGFMLTRDEMSMDYFPDEAESIEGLPEKYVLIHPVQNWNSRTWDEKKWQMLTKLLNEKGIAVISVGKDSSELGGSNVDKPVFNFNIDIGLNLMNQTTLSQTWWLINSAMCFITMDSGLLHLAGTTDSEIIQLGSSIHPQFRAPYRKNNQGYKYHYVLGGCGLHCASDIKYGVREWDSIQGIPSLVNCLERKETFECHPSPLLVYTKVLEIVSNI
;
A
#
# COMPACT_ATOMS: atom_id res chain seq x y z
N MET A 1 29.15 6.39 21.04
CA MET A 1 27.94 6.87 20.33
C MET A 1 27.01 5.68 20.28
N LYS A 2 25.78 5.81 20.81
CA LYS A 2 24.80 4.73 20.74
C LYS A 2 24.46 4.43 19.30
N GLU A 3 24.04 3.20 19.02
CA GLU A 3 23.49 2.82 17.73
C GLU A 3 22.08 3.42 17.57
N VAL A 4 21.62 3.55 16.32
CA VAL A 4 20.32 4.15 16.02
C VAL A 4 19.26 3.05 15.83
N CYS A 5 18.11 3.20 16.48
CA CYS A 5 16.94 2.38 16.29
C CYS A 5 15.74 3.24 15.86
N ILE A 6 15.13 2.91 14.75
CA ILE A 6 13.90 3.58 14.28
C ILE A 6 12.69 2.77 14.75
N ASP A 7 11.88 3.39 15.57
CA ASP A 7 10.62 2.83 16.04
C ASP A 7 9.49 3.09 15.04
N VAL A 8 8.95 2.01 14.49
CA VAL A 8 7.77 1.98 13.61
C VAL A 8 6.65 1.08 14.18
N LEU A 9 6.68 0.77 15.48
CA LEU A 9 5.66 -0.07 16.13
C LEU A 9 4.24 0.54 16.04
N GLY A 10 4.14 1.85 15.86
CA GLY A 10 2.87 2.52 15.57
C GLY A 10 2.27 2.15 14.20
N CYS A 11 3.10 1.68 13.26
CA CYS A 11 2.65 1.25 11.93
C CYS A 11 2.14 -0.19 11.98
N ARG A 12 0.84 -0.39 11.83
CA ARG A 12 0.26 -1.73 11.75
C ARG A 12 -0.10 -2.14 10.32
N ALA A 13 -0.19 -1.19 9.40
CA ALA A 13 -0.49 -1.44 8.00
C ALA A 13 0.79 -1.65 7.19
N LEU A 14 0.78 -2.62 6.27
CA LEU A 14 1.90 -2.95 5.38
C LEU A 14 2.45 -1.71 4.64
N GLY A 15 1.55 -0.89 4.08
CA GLY A 15 1.93 0.28 3.30
C GLY A 15 2.64 1.34 4.14
N ASP A 16 2.15 1.59 5.36
CA ASP A 16 2.76 2.55 6.29
C ASP A 16 4.14 2.08 6.72
N THR A 17 4.31 0.78 6.99
CA THR A 17 5.60 0.21 7.37
C THR A 17 6.61 0.22 6.21
N LEU A 18 6.19 -0.13 4.99
CA LEU A 18 7.05 -0.02 3.80
C LEU A 18 7.51 1.42 3.56
N ALA A 19 6.67 2.40 3.87
CA ALA A 19 6.96 3.80 3.62
C ALA A 19 8.14 4.37 4.42
N VAL A 20 8.63 3.67 5.46
CA VAL A 20 9.85 4.07 6.17
C VAL A 20 11.13 3.71 5.43
N THR A 21 11.08 2.76 4.49
CA THR A 21 12.31 2.22 3.85
C THR A 21 13.14 3.26 3.10
N PRO A 22 12.58 4.26 2.39
CA PRO A 22 13.37 5.35 1.81
C PRO A 22 14.15 6.13 2.86
N THR A 23 13.54 6.32 4.03
CA THR A 23 14.16 7.00 5.18
C THR A 23 15.35 6.22 5.73
N LEU A 24 15.21 4.90 5.88
CA LEU A 24 16.31 4.02 6.32
C LEU A 24 17.47 4.05 5.34
N ARG A 25 17.20 3.97 4.03
CA ARG A 25 18.22 4.10 2.99
C ARG A 25 18.94 5.44 3.05
N LYS A 26 18.22 6.54 3.25
CA LYS A 26 18.81 7.87 3.39
C LYS A 26 19.70 7.97 4.62
N LEU A 27 19.25 7.46 5.75
CA LEU A 27 20.05 7.42 6.98
C LEU A 27 21.32 6.59 6.79
N PHE A 28 21.21 5.39 6.22
CA PHE A 28 22.36 4.56 5.90
C PHE A 28 23.37 5.28 5.02
N ASN A 29 22.91 5.92 3.94
CA ASN A 29 23.79 6.67 3.03
C ASN A 29 24.47 7.86 3.71
N SER A 30 23.81 8.48 4.69
CA SER A 30 24.34 9.64 5.41
C SER A 30 25.32 9.26 6.51
N TYR A 31 25.08 8.17 7.22
CA TYR A 31 25.87 7.76 8.39
C TYR A 31 26.87 6.63 8.08
N GLY A 32 26.71 5.92 6.97
CA GLY A 32 27.56 4.79 6.59
C GLY A 32 27.40 3.56 7.51
N LYS A 33 26.34 3.51 8.31
CA LYS A 33 26.04 2.41 9.25
C LYS A 33 24.62 1.93 9.07
N LYS A 34 24.43 0.63 9.25
CA LYS A 34 23.09 0.03 9.28
C LYS A 34 22.28 0.55 10.46
N ILE A 35 20.97 0.56 10.30
CA ILE A 35 20.00 1.11 11.23
C ILE A 35 19.19 -0.06 11.81
N SER A 36 18.98 -0.11 13.11
CA SER A 36 18.06 -1.07 13.72
C SER A 36 16.62 -0.57 13.63
N VAL A 37 15.66 -1.48 13.56
CA VAL A 37 14.23 -1.15 13.40
C VAL A 37 13.40 -1.91 14.43
N ALA A 38 12.47 -1.23 15.10
CA ALA A 38 11.45 -1.85 15.93
C ALA A 38 10.11 -1.87 15.18
N THR A 39 9.54 -3.06 14.93
CA THR A 39 8.37 -3.25 14.06
C THR A 39 7.54 -4.46 14.42
N HIS A 40 6.24 -4.44 14.08
CA HIS A 40 5.36 -5.62 14.10
C HIS A 40 5.37 -6.40 12.76
N GLN A 41 6.13 -5.96 11.76
CA GLN A 41 6.21 -6.56 10.42
C GLN A 41 7.68 -6.81 10.03
N PRO A 42 8.36 -7.75 10.72
CA PRO A 42 9.78 -8.01 10.52
C PRO A 42 10.12 -8.49 9.10
N GLU A 43 9.18 -9.12 8.42
CA GLU A 43 9.33 -9.64 7.06
C GLU A 43 9.65 -8.55 6.02
N ILE A 44 9.26 -7.29 6.30
CA ILE A 44 9.58 -6.15 5.42
C ILE A 44 11.08 -5.85 5.42
N PHE A 45 11.75 -6.08 6.55
CA PHE A 45 13.13 -5.67 6.78
C PHE A 45 14.13 -6.81 6.78
N LYS A 46 13.68 -8.07 6.75
CA LYS A 46 14.50 -9.28 6.90
C LYS A 46 15.75 -9.29 6.00
N ASN A 47 15.61 -8.92 4.74
CA ASN A 47 16.70 -8.90 3.77
C ASN A 47 17.13 -7.49 3.40
N ASN A 48 16.70 -6.47 4.16
CA ASN A 48 17.02 -5.09 3.84
C ASN A 48 18.50 -4.77 4.16
N PRO A 49 19.33 -4.40 3.15
CA PRO A 49 20.77 -4.19 3.35
C PRO A 49 21.09 -3.00 4.25
N TYR A 50 20.13 -2.13 4.50
CA TYR A 50 20.28 -0.94 5.35
C TYR A 50 19.93 -1.21 6.81
N VAL A 51 19.36 -2.39 7.11
CA VAL A 51 18.91 -2.79 8.46
C VAL A 51 19.89 -3.79 9.07
N ASP A 52 20.16 -3.60 10.37
CA ASP A 52 21.02 -4.49 11.15
C ASP A 52 20.20 -5.40 12.04
N ASN A 53 19.50 -4.84 13.03
CA ASN A 53 18.66 -5.60 13.94
C ASN A 53 17.19 -5.24 13.78
N ILE A 54 16.33 -6.24 13.99
CA ILE A 54 14.88 -6.08 13.96
C ILE A 54 14.34 -6.47 15.33
N PHE A 55 13.63 -5.54 15.98
CA PHE A 55 13.01 -5.72 17.29
C PHE A 55 11.50 -5.73 17.15
N ASN A 56 10.81 -6.51 17.98
CA ASN A 56 9.34 -6.55 18.04
C ASN A 56 8.74 -5.63 19.10
N GLU A 57 9.60 -5.08 19.97
CA GLU A 57 9.25 -4.14 21.04
C GLU A 57 10.44 -3.26 21.43
N ILE A 58 10.19 -2.18 22.14
CA ILE A 58 11.24 -1.31 22.69
C ILE A 58 11.36 -1.57 24.20
N THR A 59 12.33 -2.41 24.57
CA THR A 59 12.67 -2.70 25.97
C THR A 59 13.58 -1.64 26.57
N ASP A 60 13.78 -1.68 27.89
CA ASP A 60 14.75 -0.79 28.56
C ASP A 60 16.20 -1.10 28.15
N ASP A 61 16.50 -2.35 27.84
CA ASP A 61 17.83 -2.71 27.29
C ASP A 61 18.08 -2.04 25.95
N ILE A 62 17.09 -2.03 25.06
CA ILE A 62 17.18 -1.31 23.77
C ILE A 62 17.37 0.19 24.02
N LYS A 63 16.62 0.82 24.91
CA LYS A 63 16.78 2.26 25.24
C LYS A 63 18.15 2.58 25.84
N ASN A 64 18.75 1.64 26.55
CA ASN A 64 20.08 1.81 27.12
C ASN A 64 21.19 1.75 26.07
N ASN A 65 21.05 0.88 25.08
CA ASN A 65 22.05 0.61 24.05
C ASN A 65 21.86 1.41 22.76
N TYR A 66 20.62 1.82 22.45
CA TYR A 66 20.26 2.53 21.22
C TYR A 66 19.75 3.94 21.50
N GLU A 67 19.92 4.81 20.53
CA GLU A 67 19.19 6.07 20.42
C GLU A 67 17.93 5.80 19.60
N VAL A 68 16.75 5.82 20.26
CA VAL A 68 15.48 5.41 19.68
C VAL A 68 14.71 6.61 19.16
N PHE A 69 14.35 6.60 17.87
CA PHE A 69 13.56 7.64 17.22
C PHE A 69 12.25 7.06 16.68
N ASN A 70 11.13 7.64 17.07
CA ASN A 70 9.83 7.27 16.56
C ASN A 70 9.54 8.00 15.22
N SER A 71 9.49 7.25 14.13
CA SER A 71 9.21 7.79 12.79
C SER A 71 7.71 7.86 12.46
N PHE A 72 6.87 7.21 13.24
CA PHE A 72 5.42 7.19 13.04
C PHE A 72 4.68 7.80 14.23
N ASN A 73 5.03 9.03 14.55
CA ASN A 73 4.36 9.76 15.58
C ASN A 73 3.11 10.46 15.01
N ILE A 74 1.95 9.80 15.11
CA ILE A 74 0.63 10.39 14.82
C ILE A 74 0.22 11.34 15.98
N GLY A 75 1.10 11.57 16.94
CA GLY A 75 0.80 12.28 18.17
C GLY A 75 0.15 13.63 17.91
N TYR A 76 -0.87 13.93 18.69
CA TYR A 76 -1.43 15.25 18.87
C TYR A 76 -0.30 16.26 19.10
N GLN A 77 0.02 17.02 18.09
CA GLN A 77 0.78 18.24 18.32
C GLN A 77 -0.08 19.16 19.23
N PRO A 78 0.51 19.90 20.17
CA PRO A 78 -0.23 20.74 21.11
C PRO A 78 -1.21 21.75 20.49
N ASN A 79 -1.12 21.95 19.17
CA ASN A 79 -1.95 22.85 18.36
C ASN A 79 -3.07 22.12 17.59
N GLY A 80 -3.36 20.84 17.88
CA GLY A 80 -4.49 20.13 17.27
C GLY A 80 -4.32 19.79 15.78
N ILE A 81 -3.13 20.00 15.22
CA ILE A 81 -2.84 19.62 13.84
C ILE A 81 -2.44 18.13 13.83
N CYS A 82 -3.42 17.27 13.68
CA CYS A 82 -3.14 15.91 13.25
C CYS A 82 -2.52 15.99 11.86
N TYR A 83 -1.23 15.70 11.73
CA TYR A 83 -0.58 15.64 10.42
C TYR A 83 -1.20 14.52 9.61
N LYS A 84 -1.91 14.92 8.64
CA LYS A 84 -2.82 14.24 7.77
C LYS A 84 -2.03 13.41 6.79
N HIS A 85 -1.69 12.23 7.20
CA HIS A 85 -1.01 11.33 6.30
C HIS A 85 -1.82 11.04 5.02
N ASN A 86 -3.11 11.41 4.97
CA ASN A 86 -3.92 11.39 3.76
C ASN A 86 -3.78 12.65 2.87
N ALA A 87 -3.20 13.72 3.40
CA ALA A 87 -2.95 14.98 2.68
C ALA A 87 -1.46 15.24 2.46
N MET A 88 -0.63 14.23 2.69
CA MET A 88 0.79 14.27 2.36
C MET A 88 1.27 12.88 1.96
N ASP A 89 2.42 12.84 1.32
CA ASP A 89 3.08 11.58 0.99
C ASP A 89 3.54 10.87 2.25
N ILE A 90 3.13 9.61 2.40
CA ILE A 90 3.42 8.82 3.61
C ILE A 90 4.93 8.62 3.84
N ARG A 91 5.74 8.60 2.79
CA ARG A 91 7.20 8.50 2.88
C ARG A 91 7.81 9.76 3.48
N GLN A 92 7.30 10.94 3.08
CA GLN A 92 7.70 12.21 3.68
C GLN A 92 7.29 12.30 5.15
N PHE A 93 6.15 11.71 5.52
CA PHE A 93 5.69 11.69 6.90
C PHE A 93 6.74 11.06 7.83
N HIS A 94 7.29 9.90 7.47
CA HIS A 94 8.36 9.26 8.24
C HIS A 94 9.63 10.12 8.30
N ALA A 95 10.05 10.69 7.18
CA ALA A 95 11.24 11.51 7.12
C ALA A 95 11.12 12.79 7.96
N ILE A 96 9.98 13.48 7.89
CA ILE A 96 9.71 14.70 8.66
C ILE A 96 9.70 14.42 10.17
N ASN A 97 9.14 13.31 10.61
CA ASN A 97 9.18 12.91 12.02
C ASN A 97 10.60 12.66 12.54
N LEU A 98 11.54 12.39 11.65
CA LEU A 98 12.97 12.24 11.95
C LEU A 98 13.80 13.50 11.64
N GLY A 99 13.14 14.61 11.32
CA GLY A 99 13.77 15.92 11.17
C GLY A 99 14.38 16.22 9.80
N PHE A 100 14.01 15.49 8.74
CA PHE A 100 14.50 15.75 7.38
C PHE A 100 13.41 15.53 6.31
N MET A 101 13.74 15.79 5.05
CA MET A 101 12.86 15.54 3.91
C MET A 101 13.55 14.65 2.88
N LEU A 102 12.76 13.86 2.17
CA LEU A 102 13.21 13.08 1.02
C LEU A 102 13.10 13.95 -0.25
N THR A 103 14.10 13.88 -1.11
CA THR A 103 13.99 14.38 -2.47
C THR A 103 13.15 13.42 -3.31
N ARG A 104 12.70 13.86 -4.49
CA ARG A 104 11.91 13.01 -5.38
C ARG A 104 12.62 11.68 -5.73
N ASP A 105 13.92 11.74 -5.96
CA ASP A 105 14.72 10.55 -6.32
C ASP A 105 14.92 9.59 -5.14
N GLU A 106 14.74 10.07 -3.91
CA GLU A 106 14.83 9.28 -2.69
C GLU A 106 13.50 8.59 -2.33
N MET A 107 12.39 8.95 -2.97
CA MET A 107 11.02 8.52 -2.60
C MET A 107 10.70 7.05 -2.93
N SER A 108 11.52 6.35 -3.71
CA SER A 108 11.25 4.93 -4.01
C SER A 108 11.35 4.08 -2.75
N MET A 109 10.37 3.23 -2.52
CA MET A 109 10.40 2.25 -1.41
C MET A 109 11.33 1.09 -1.77
N ASP A 110 11.77 0.37 -0.74
CA ASP A 110 12.61 -0.82 -0.88
C ASP A 110 11.92 -2.02 -0.25
N TYR A 111 11.92 -3.13 -0.98
CA TYR A 111 11.62 -4.45 -0.45
C TYR A 111 12.57 -5.47 -1.11
N PHE A 112 13.07 -6.38 -0.34
CA PHE A 112 14.01 -7.41 -0.76
C PHE A 112 13.40 -8.78 -0.46
N PRO A 113 12.75 -9.42 -1.44
CA PRO A 113 12.07 -10.69 -1.23
C PRO A 113 13.06 -11.82 -0.91
N ASP A 114 12.58 -12.86 -0.26
CA ASP A 114 13.24 -14.15 -0.25
C ASP A 114 13.34 -14.70 -1.68
N GLU A 115 14.14 -15.74 -1.89
CA GLU A 115 14.20 -16.42 -3.19
C GLU A 115 12.82 -16.87 -3.64
N ALA A 116 12.64 -16.89 -4.96
CA ALA A 116 11.37 -17.26 -5.55
C ALA A 116 11.02 -18.72 -5.22
N GLU A 117 9.88 -18.92 -4.58
CA GLU A 117 9.29 -20.23 -4.38
C GLU A 117 8.27 -20.53 -5.48
N SER A 118 8.28 -21.72 -6.02
CA SER A 118 7.30 -22.12 -7.03
C SER A 118 5.90 -22.18 -6.46
N ILE A 119 4.94 -21.62 -7.18
CA ILE A 119 3.51 -21.73 -6.87
C ILE A 119 2.90 -22.67 -7.92
N GLU A 120 2.33 -23.77 -7.45
CA GLU A 120 1.72 -24.77 -8.32
C GLU A 120 0.49 -24.20 -9.05
N GLY A 121 0.34 -24.55 -10.32
CA GLY A 121 -0.79 -24.15 -11.13
C GLY A 121 -0.75 -22.70 -11.64
N LEU A 122 0.38 -22.00 -11.47
CA LEU A 122 0.52 -20.64 -11.96
C LEU A 122 0.56 -20.59 -13.48
N PRO A 123 -0.36 -19.87 -14.16
CA PRO A 123 -0.29 -19.70 -15.62
C PRO A 123 0.89 -18.84 -16.03
N GLU A 124 1.42 -19.06 -17.22
CA GLU A 124 2.58 -18.33 -17.74
C GLU A 124 2.32 -16.83 -17.88
N LYS A 125 1.10 -16.46 -18.28
CA LYS A 125 0.66 -15.06 -18.41
C LYS A 125 -0.63 -14.85 -17.65
N TYR A 126 -0.68 -13.84 -16.82
CA TYR A 126 -1.85 -13.53 -15.98
C TYR A 126 -1.94 -12.06 -15.61
N VAL A 127 -3.14 -11.63 -15.30
CA VAL A 127 -3.45 -10.39 -14.61
C VAL A 127 -3.62 -10.71 -13.13
N LEU A 128 -2.91 -9.98 -12.27
CA LEU A 128 -3.02 -10.14 -10.84
C LEU A 128 -3.97 -9.08 -10.28
N ILE A 129 -4.92 -9.49 -9.45
CA ILE A 129 -5.85 -8.57 -8.78
C ILE A 129 -5.72 -8.66 -7.26
N HIS A 130 -5.96 -7.52 -6.60
CA HIS A 130 -6.01 -7.42 -5.15
C HIS A 130 -7.39 -6.89 -4.72
N PRO A 131 -8.37 -7.78 -4.65
CA PRO A 131 -9.76 -7.42 -4.38
C PRO A 131 -10.00 -7.34 -2.86
N VAL A 132 -9.25 -6.50 -2.17
CA VAL A 132 -9.33 -6.39 -0.71
C VAL A 132 -10.40 -5.39 -0.29
N GLN A 133 -11.00 -5.66 0.86
CA GLN A 133 -11.81 -4.69 1.60
C GLN A 133 -10.96 -3.92 2.59
N ASN A 134 -11.13 -2.62 2.56
CA ASN A 134 -10.54 -1.71 3.53
C ASN A 134 -11.61 -0.68 3.94
N TRP A 135 -11.30 0.59 3.97
CA TRP A 135 -12.29 1.65 4.07
C TRP A 135 -13.23 1.62 2.85
N ASN A 136 -14.49 1.95 3.01
CA ASN A 136 -15.47 1.89 1.91
C ASN A 136 -14.98 2.64 0.65
N SER A 137 -14.34 3.79 0.81
CA SER A 137 -13.78 4.56 -0.31
C SER A 137 -12.55 3.91 -0.98
N ARG A 138 -12.01 2.85 -0.39
CA ARG A 138 -10.89 2.06 -0.91
C ARG A 138 -11.27 0.59 -1.14
N THR A 139 -12.56 0.32 -1.23
CA THR A 139 -13.10 -1.00 -1.52
C THR A 139 -13.88 -0.93 -2.83
N TRP A 140 -13.32 -1.52 -3.88
CA TRP A 140 -14.04 -1.62 -5.14
C TRP A 140 -15.12 -2.69 -5.03
N ASP A 141 -16.32 -2.39 -5.51
CA ASP A 141 -17.51 -3.23 -5.37
C ASP A 141 -17.27 -4.64 -5.93
N GLU A 142 -17.76 -5.67 -5.23
CA GLU A 142 -17.61 -7.07 -5.62
C GLU A 142 -18.14 -7.34 -7.03
N LYS A 143 -19.32 -6.79 -7.38
CA LYS A 143 -19.92 -6.97 -8.71
C LYS A 143 -19.06 -6.35 -9.81
N LYS A 144 -18.31 -5.29 -9.48
CA LYS A 144 -17.36 -4.69 -10.41
C LYS A 144 -16.16 -5.60 -10.63
N TRP A 145 -15.63 -6.23 -9.58
CA TRP A 145 -14.60 -7.25 -9.70
C TRP A 145 -15.07 -8.45 -10.53
N GLN A 146 -16.26 -8.99 -10.24
CA GLN A 146 -16.87 -10.09 -10.99
C GLN A 146 -17.01 -9.75 -12.48
N MET A 147 -17.47 -8.55 -12.81
CA MET A 147 -17.61 -8.10 -14.19
C MET A 147 -16.23 -7.99 -14.88
N LEU A 148 -15.23 -7.44 -14.20
CA LEU A 148 -13.89 -7.31 -14.74
C LEU A 148 -13.28 -8.70 -15.03
N THR A 149 -13.32 -9.61 -14.06
CA THR A 149 -12.77 -10.96 -14.22
C THR A 149 -13.49 -11.74 -15.34
N LYS A 150 -14.81 -11.60 -15.43
CA LYS A 150 -15.58 -12.18 -16.54
C LYS A 150 -15.09 -11.67 -17.90
N LEU A 151 -14.95 -10.35 -18.07
CA LEU A 151 -14.47 -9.75 -19.31
C LEU A 151 -13.06 -10.22 -19.68
N LEU A 152 -12.17 -10.37 -18.70
CA LEU A 152 -10.81 -10.86 -18.91
C LEU A 152 -10.80 -12.35 -19.31
N ASN A 153 -11.58 -13.18 -18.61
CA ASN A 153 -11.71 -14.61 -18.91
C ASN A 153 -12.30 -14.85 -20.31
N GLU A 154 -13.33 -14.11 -20.70
CA GLU A 154 -13.90 -14.17 -22.05
C GLU A 154 -12.88 -13.80 -23.14
N LYS A 155 -11.87 -13.03 -22.80
CA LYS A 155 -10.75 -12.68 -23.68
C LYS A 155 -9.61 -13.70 -23.62
N GLY A 156 -9.71 -14.72 -22.78
CA GLY A 156 -8.66 -15.74 -22.59
C GLY A 156 -7.49 -15.25 -21.71
N ILE A 157 -7.68 -14.19 -20.94
CA ILE A 157 -6.68 -13.65 -20.01
C ILE A 157 -6.90 -14.27 -18.64
N ALA A 158 -5.92 -15.04 -18.15
CA ALA A 158 -5.97 -15.64 -16.83
C ALA A 158 -5.94 -14.55 -15.73
N VAL A 159 -6.74 -14.74 -14.69
CA VAL A 159 -6.82 -13.83 -13.53
C VAL A 159 -6.46 -14.59 -12.27
N ILE A 160 -5.60 -14.00 -11.46
CA ILE A 160 -5.19 -14.51 -10.14
C ILE A 160 -5.52 -13.47 -9.09
N SER A 161 -6.01 -13.89 -7.93
CA SER A 161 -6.22 -12.98 -6.79
C SER A 161 -5.21 -13.23 -5.68
N VAL A 162 -4.75 -12.15 -5.05
CA VAL A 162 -3.87 -12.17 -3.87
C VAL A 162 -4.32 -11.18 -2.82
N GLY A 163 -3.84 -11.36 -1.62
CA GLY A 163 -4.06 -10.48 -0.48
C GLY A 163 -4.48 -11.25 0.76
N LYS A 164 -4.72 -10.49 1.83
CA LYS A 164 -5.30 -11.02 3.07
C LYS A 164 -6.70 -10.47 3.25
N ASP A 165 -7.62 -11.28 3.73
CA ASP A 165 -8.93 -10.78 4.07
C ASP A 165 -8.87 -9.91 5.34
N SER A 166 -9.98 -9.19 5.60
CA SER A 166 -10.01 -8.22 6.69
C SER A 166 -9.96 -8.83 8.09
N SER A 167 -10.18 -10.13 8.24
CA SER A 167 -10.16 -10.82 9.53
C SER A 167 -8.74 -10.94 10.09
N GLU A 168 -7.74 -10.97 9.21
CA GLU A 168 -6.32 -11.05 9.58
C GLU A 168 -5.61 -9.68 9.63
N LEU A 169 -6.22 -8.64 9.07
CA LEU A 169 -5.67 -7.28 9.12
C LEU A 169 -5.99 -6.65 10.47
N GLY A 170 -5.20 -6.97 11.49
CA GLY A 170 -5.34 -6.40 12.83
C GLY A 170 -5.34 -4.87 12.80
N GLY A 171 -6.48 -4.27 13.07
CA GLY A 171 -6.57 -2.80 13.28
C GLY A 171 -7.91 -2.21 12.88
N SER A 172 -8.61 -1.76 13.87
CA SER A 172 -9.90 -1.07 13.99
C SER A 172 -11.13 -1.97 14.03
N ASN A 173 -11.89 -1.82 15.13
CA ASN A 173 -13.18 -2.45 15.43
C ASN A 173 -14.33 -1.95 14.53
N VAL A 174 -14.10 -1.86 13.24
CA VAL A 174 -15.19 -1.63 12.30
C VAL A 174 -15.61 -3.02 11.83
N ASP A 175 -16.86 -3.36 11.99
CA ASP A 175 -17.46 -4.57 11.40
C ASP A 175 -17.19 -4.57 9.90
N LYS A 176 -16.09 -5.23 9.52
CA LYS A 176 -15.72 -5.36 8.12
C LYS A 176 -16.47 -6.56 7.58
N PRO A 177 -17.26 -6.41 6.52
CA PRO A 177 -17.90 -7.55 5.92
C PRO A 177 -16.81 -8.54 5.47
N VAL A 178 -17.00 -9.81 5.79
CA VAL A 178 -16.12 -10.88 5.31
C VAL A 178 -16.32 -10.98 3.81
N PHE A 179 -15.25 -10.80 3.06
CA PHE A 179 -15.28 -10.90 1.60
C PHE A 179 -15.29 -12.37 1.20
N ASN A 180 -16.46 -12.95 1.09
CA ASN A 180 -16.63 -14.22 0.43
C ASN A 180 -16.60 -13.97 -1.09
N PHE A 181 -15.40 -13.97 -1.65
CA PHE A 181 -15.18 -13.88 -3.08
C PHE A 181 -15.69 -15.15 -3.75
N ASN A 182 -16.89 -15.10 -4.27
CA ASN A 182 -17.39 -16.11 -5.20
C ASN A 182 -17.24 -15.61 -6.65
N ILE A 183 -16.02 -15.17 -6.97
CA ILE A 183 -15.66 -14.78 -8.34
C ILE A 183 -15.08 -16.02 -9.01
N ASP A 184 -15.49 -16.25 -10.26
CA ASP A 184 -14.86 -17.25 -11.13
C ASP A 184 -13.45 -16.75 -11.51
N ILE A 185 -12.54 -16.92 -10.56
CA ILE A 185 -11.11 -16.61 -10.70
C ILE A 185 -10.40 -17.92 -10.96
N GLY A 186 -9.56 -17.95 -11.98
CA GLY A 186 -8.81 -19.15 -12.33
C GLY A 186 -7.95 -19.69 -11.19
N LEU A 187 -7.27 -18.82 -10.43
CA LEU A 187 -6.48 -19.18 -9.26
C LEU A 187 -6.67 -18.15 -8.13
N ASN A 188 -7.29 -18.58 -7.04
CA ASN A 188 -7.49 -17.76 -5.86
C ASN A 188 -6.39 -18.05 -4.82
N LEU A 189 -5.48 -17.10 -4.61
CA LEU A 189 -4.39 -17.17 -3.65
C LEU A 189 -4.59 -16.22 -2.44
N MET A 190 -5.82 -15.77 -2.19
CA MET A 190 -6.16 -15.00 -1.00
C MET A 190 -5.79 -15.78 0.26
N ASN A 191 -5.09 -15.16 1.21
CA ASN A 191 -4.58 -15.75 2.47
C ASN A 191 -3.59 -16.91 2.30
N GLN A 192 -3.06 -17.17 1.10
CA GLN A 192 -2.25 -18.35 0.82
C GLN A 192 -0.79 -18.02 0.47
N THR A 193 -0.42 -16.75 0.42
CA THR A 193 0.92 -16.33 0.02
C THR A 193 1.64 -15.59 1.14
N THR A 194 2.95 -15.81 1.23
CA THR A 194 3.86 -14.95 2.00
C THR A 194 4.01 -13.59 1.32
N LEU A 195 4.60 -12.63 2.00
CA LEU A 195 4.87 -11.31 1.39
C LEU A 195 5.86 -11.44 0.21
N SER A 196 6.88 -12.28 0.32
CA SER A 196 7.83 -12.55 -0.75
C SER A 196 7.18 -13.23 -1.96
N GLN A 197 6.33 -14.23 -1.74
CA GLN A 197 5.56 -14.87 -2.82
C GLN A 197 4.63 -13.87 -3.50
N THR A 198 3.95 -13.01 -2.73
CA THR A 198 3.10 -11.94 -3.28
C THR A 198 3.93 -10.97 -4.13
N TRP A 199 5.13 -10.60 -3.69
CA TRP A 199 6.04 -9.75 -4.47
C TRP A 199 6.41 -10.39 -5.82
N TRP A 200 6.77 -11.69 -5.81
CA TRP A 200 7.10 -12.42 -7.04
C TRP A 200 5.91 -12.53 -7.98
N LEU A 201 4.70 -12.79 -7.45
CA LEU A 201 3.47 -12.80 -8.25
C LEU A 201 3.20 -11.44 -8.89
N ILE A 202 3.37 -10.34 -8.16
CA ILE A 202 3.22 -8.98 -8.69
C ILE A 202 4.26 -8.73 -9.78
N ASN A 203 5.52 -9.07 -9.52
CA ASN A 203 6.63 -8.80 -10.44
C ASN A 203 6.52 -9.56 -11.77
N SER A 204 5.90 -10.75 -11.75
CA SER A 204 5.72 -11.62 -12.92
C SER A 204 4.38 -11.42 -13.63
N ALA A 205 3.46 -10.65 -13.08
CA ALA A 205 2.17 -10.38 -13.69
C ALA A 205 2.29 -9.46 -14.91
N MET A 206 1.46 -9.67 -15.94
CA MET A 206 1.31 -8.71 -17.04
C MET A 206 0.89 -7.33 -16.52
N CYS A 207 -0.02 -7.29 -15.57
CA CYS A 207 -0.31 -6.10 -14.77
C CYS A 207 -0.91 -6.48 -13.41
N PHE A 208 -0.78 -5.59 -12.45
CA PHE A 208 -1.34 -5.70 -11.10
C PHE A 208 -2.41 -4.64 -10.88
N ILE A 209 -3.61 -5.05 -10.51
CA ILE A 209 -4.77 -4.16 -10.31
C ILE A 209 -5.11 -4.11 -8.83
N THR A 210 -5.11 -2.92 -8.25
CA THR A 210 -5.40 -2.73 -6.83
C THR A 210 -6.00 -1.35 -6.54
N MET A 211 -6.65 -1.23 -5.39
CA MET A 211 -6.98 0.05 -4.78
C MET A 211 -5.76 0.64 -4.06
N ASP A 212 -5.93 1.80 -3.40
CA ASP A 212 -4.97 2.34 -2.42
C ASP A 212 -4.86 1.37 -1.23
N SER A 213 -3.79 0.61 -1.19
CA SER A 213 -3.55 -0.49 -0.25
C SER A 213 -2.07 -0.71 0.02
N GLY A 214 -1.74 -1.54 1.01
CA GLY A 214 -0.35 -1.93 1.27
C GLY A 214 0.33 -2.61 0.08
N LEU A 215 -0.40 -3.42 -0.69
CA LEU A 215 0.14 -4.10 -1.87
C LEU A 215 0.39 -3.14 -3.05
N LEU A 216 -0.28 -1.97 -3.11
CA LEU A 216 0.09 -0.93 -4.07
C LEU A 216 1.54 -0.46 -3.83
N HIS A 217 1.90 -0.26 -2.57
CA HIS A 217 3.24 0.16 -2.19
C HIS A 217 4.28 -0.94 -2.44
N LEU A 218 3.93 -2.19 -2.14
CA LEU A 218 4.77 -3.35 -2.48
C LEU A 218 5.00 -3.45 -3.99
N ALA A 219 3.95 -3.29 -4.80
CA ALA A 219 4.05 -3.27 -6.25
C ALA A 219 4.99 -2.16 -6.77
N GLY A 220 5.06 -1.04 -6.06
CA GLY A 220 6.02 0.02 -6.35
C GLY A 220 7.49 -0.39 -6.28
N THR A 221 7.81 -1.52 -5.64
CA THR A 221 9.17 -2.08 -5.55
C THR A 221 9.46 -3.13 -6.63
N THR A 222 8.50 -3.40 -7.52
CA THR A 222 8.62 -4.35 -8.66
C THR A 222 8.73 -3.62 -9.99
N ASP A 223 8.93 -4.37 -11.07
CA ASP A 223 8.97 -3.84 -12.44
C ASP A 223 7.65 -4.02 -13.21
N SER A 224 6.59 -4.53 -12.57
CA SER A 224 5.31 -4.79 -13.21
C SER A 224 4.54 -3.52 -13.59
N GLU A 225 3.61 -3.63 -14.53
CA GLU A 225 2.59 -2.62 -14.79
C GLU A 225 1.61 -2.57 -13.61
N ILE A 226 1.27 -1.37 -13.12
CA ILE A 226 0.35 -1.18 -11.99
C ILE A 226 -0.86 -0.37 -12.46
N ILE A 227 -2.05 -0.90 -12.20
CA ILE A 227 -3.31 -0.17 -12.34
C ILE A 227 -3.84 0.11 -10.94
N GLN A 228 -3.75 1.36 -10.51
CA GLN A 228 -4.42 1.82 -9.29
C GLN A 228 -5.83 2.30 -9.63
N LEU A 229 -6.82 1.73 -8.97
CA LEU A 229 -8.20 2.16 -9.07
C LEU A 229 -8.42 3.43 -8.25
N GLY A 230 -9.21 4.35 -8.77
CA GLY A 230 -9.53 5.63 -8.14
C GLY A 230 -10.20 5.47 -6.78
N SER A 231 -9.83 6.36 -5.86
CA SER A 231 -10.35 6.43 -4.50
C SER A 231 -10.53 7.89 -4.07
N SER A 232 -11.00 8.09 -2.84
CA SER A 232 -11.10 9.44 -2.24
C SER A 232 -9.76 10.07 -1.91
N ILE A 233 -8.65 9.32 -1.95
CA ILE A 233 -7.29 9.82 -1.69
C ILE A 233 -6.62 10.19 -3.02
N HIS A 234 -6.00 11.37 -3.05
CA HIS A 234 -5.30 11.83 -4.24
C HIS A 234 -4.08 10.94 -4.56
N PRO A 235 -3.93 10.47 -5.81
CA PRO A 235 -2.88 9.51 -6.16
C PRO A 235 -1.47 10.03 -5.89
N GLN A 236 -1.22 11.35 -5.99
CA GLN A 236 0.11 11.92 -5.71
C GLN A 236 0.67 11.56 -4.33
N PHE A 237 -0.20 11.26 -3.35
CA PHE A 237 0.22 10.91 -1.99
C PHE A 237 0.43 9.40 -1.80
N ARG A 238 0.03 8.58 -2.77
CA ARG A 238 0.07 7.12 -2.70
C ARG A 238 0.74 6.47 -3.89
N ALA A 239 0.85 7.18 -5.02
CA ALA A 239 1.48 6.64 -6.21
C ALA A 239 2.90 6.10 -5.90
N PRO A 240 3.26 4.93 -6.38
CA PRO A 240 4.60 4.40 -6.20
C PRO A 240 5.60 5.26 -6.97
N TYR A 241 6.67 5.66 -6.28
CA TYR A 241 7.85 6.22 -6.94
C TYR A 241 8.81 5.09 -7.21
N ARG A 242 9.22 4.92 -8.44
CA ARG A 242 10.15 3.87 -8.85
C ARG A 242 11.52 4.44 -9.21
N LYS A 243 12.56 3.66 -8.90
CA LYS A 243 13.91 3.93 -9.40
C LYS A 243 13.88 3.88 -10.93
N ASN A 244 14.74 4.63 -11.58
CA ASN A 244 14.93 4.62 -13.04
C ASN A 244 13.76 5.13 -13.89
N ASN A 245 12.99 6.09 -13.40
CA ASN A 245 11.91 6.74 -14.18
C ASN A 245 10.84 5.78 -14.72
N GLN A 246 10.58 4.66 -14.08
CA GLN A 246 9.54 3.72 -14.51
C GLN A 246 8.11 4.19 -14.18
N GLY A 247 7.90 5.50 -14.06
CA GLY A 247 6.59 6.09 -13.83
C GLY A 247 5.55 5.80 -14.92
N TYR A 248 6.00 5.44 -16.13
CA TYR A 248 5.13 5.06 -17.23
C TYR A 248 4.43 3.68 -17.01
N LYS A 249 4.92 2.86 -16.10
CA LYS A 249 4.31 1.59 -15.68
C LYS A 249 3.30 1.74 -14.53
N TYR A 250 2.86 2.92 -14.26
CA TYR A 250 1.83 3.21 -13.27
C TYR A 250 0.66 3.96 -13.92
N HIS A 251 -0.51 3.39 -13.81
CA HIS A 251 -1.75 3.87 -14.40
C HIS A 251 -2.78 4.12 -13.29
N TYR A 252 -3.28 5.34 -13.22
CA TYR A 252 -4.37 5.68 -12.32
C TYR A 252 -5.68 5.74 -13.11
N VAL A 253 -6.63 4.89 -12.76
CA VAL A 253 -7.93 4.81 -13.43
C VAL A 253 -9.00 5.37 -12.48
N LEU A 254 -9.50 6.56 -12.81
CA LEU A 254 -10.48 7.29 -12.02
C LEU A 254 -11.87 7.13 -12.62
N GLY A 255 -12.89 7.10 -11.75
CA GLY A 255 -14.30 7.20 -12.15
C GLY A 255 -14.73 8.62 -12.48
N GLY A 256 -16.02 8.90 -12.41
CA GLY A 256 -16.61 10.19 -12.79
C GLY A 256 -16.32 11.35 -11.82
N CYS A 257 -15.92 11.07 -10.57
CA CYS A 257 -15.66 12.08 -9.55
C CYS A 257 -14.15 12.27 -9.32
N GLY A 258 -13.65 13.48 -9.50
CA GLY A 258 -12.23 13.84 -9.31
C GLY A 258 -11.92 14.61 -8.04
N LEU A 259 -12.83 14.62 -7.04
CA LEU A 259 -12.67 15.51 -5.87
C LEU A 259 -11.56 15.09 -4.92
N HIS A 260 -11.19 13.81 -4.85
CA HIS A 260 -10.20 13.28 -3.89
C HIS A 260 -10.40 13.81 -2.46
N CYS A 261 -11.63 13.77 -1.99
CA CYS A 261 -12.09 14.48 -0.80
C CYS A 261 -11.37 14.09 0.50
N ALA A 262 -10.81 12.88 0.59
CA ALA A 262 -10.03 12.46 1.76
C ALA A 262 -8.63 13.13 1.83
N SER A 263 -8.16 13.68 0.72
CA SER A 263 -6.90 14.43 0.65
C SER A 263 -7.10 15.95 0.66
N ASP A 264 -8.33 16.41 0.56
CA ASP A 264 -8.65 17.84 0.56
C ASP A 264 -8.84 18.34 2.01
N ILE A 265 -8.07 19.36 2.38
CA ILE A 265 -8.15 20.02 3.68
C ILE A 265 -9.57 20.49 4.00
N LYS A 266 -10.30 20.92 2.97
CA LYS A 266 -11.69 21.38 3.12
C LYS A 266 -12.65 20.27 3.60
N TYR A 267 -12.42 19.03 3.18
CA TYR A 267 -13.33 17.92 3.42
C TYR A 267 -12.79 16.88 4.41
N GLY A 268 -11.49 16.67 4.45
CA GLY A 268 -10.89 15.49 5.10
C GLY A 268 -10.25 15.74 6.43
N VAL A 269 -10.22 17.00 6.87
CA VAL A 269 -9.31 17.38 7.90
C VAL A 269 -9.96 17.94 9.15
N ARG A 270 -11.23 18.02 9.19
CA ARG A 270 -11.94 18.35 10.42
C ARG A 270 -12.00 17.12 11.32
N GLU A 271 -11.20 17.20 12.38
CA GLU A 271 -11.29 16.47 13.63
C GLU A 271 -11.24 14.94 13.53
N TRP A 272 -10.13 14.40 14.00
CA TRP A 272 -10.07 13.05 14.56
C TRP A 272 -10.94 12.98 15.84
N ASP A 273 -12.17 13.41 15.76
CA ASP A 273 -13.14 13.13 16.80
C ASP A 273 -13.65 11.71 16.59
N SER A 274 -12.98 10.81 17.24
CA SER A 274 -13.21 9.38 17.24
C SER A 274 -12.57 8.61 16.07
N ILE A 275 -12.07 7.48 16.42
CA ILE A 275 -11.57 6.34 15.61
C ILE A 275 -12.47 5.94 14.41
N GLN A 276 -13.60 6.58 14.24
CA GLN A 276 -14.61 6.23 13.24
C GLN A 276 -14.66 7.12 12.01
N GLY A 277 -13.84 8.16 11.93
CA GLY A 277 -14.35 8.87 10.83
C GLY A 277 -13.52 10.02 10.31
N ILE A 278 -12.64 9.77 9.39
CA ILE A 278 -12.58 10.69 8.26
C ILE A 278 -13.85 10.36 7.44
N PRO A 279 -14.92 11.18 7.50
CA PRO A 279 -16.21 10.83 6.89
C PRO A 279 -16.07 10.43 5.42
N SER A 280 -15.13 11.05 4.70
CA SER A 280 -14.81 10.77 3.30
C SER A 280 -14.15 9.42 3.04
N LEU A 281 -13.64 8.72 4.05
CA LEU A 281 -13.16 7.34 3.90
C LEU A 281 -14.27 6.31 4.05
N VAL A 282 -15.32 6.65 4.80
CA VAL A 282 -16.44 5.74 5.09
C VAL A 282 -17.61 6.01 4.14
N ASN A 283 -17.91 7.28 3.87
CA ASN A 283 -19.05 7.69 3.07
C ASN A 283 -18.63 8.65 1.95
N CYS A 284 -19.33 8.61 0.83
CA CYS A 284 -19.18 9.62 -0.20
C CYS A 284 -19.68 10.98 0.32
N LEU A 285 -18.87 12.03 0.26
CA LEU A 285 -19.23 13.37 0.73
C LEU A 285 -20.29 14.04 -0.13
N GLU A 286 -20.40 13.66 -1.40
CA GLU A 286 -21.50 14.06 -2.30
C GLU A 286 -22.82 13.31 -2.03
N ARG A 287 -22.85 12.53 -0.93
CA ARG A 287 -24.03 11.75 -0.47
C ARG A 287 -24.58 10.81 -1.53
N LYS A 288 -23.74 10.29 -2.40
CA LYS A 288 -24.12 9.29 -3.40
C LYS A 288 -24.06 7.90 -2.78
N GLU A 289 -24.95 7.04 -3.21
CA GLU A 289 -25.00 5.63 -2.75
C GLU A 289 -23.74 4.86 -3.12
N THR A 290 -23.08 5.30 -4.19
CA THR A 290 -21.82 4.69 -4.68
C THR A 290 -20.70 5.72 -4.77
N PHE A 291 -19.45 5.27 -4.60
CA PHE A 291 -18.28 6.12 -4.81
C PHE A 291 -18.05 6.33 -6.31
N GLU A 292 -18.40 7.50 -6.84
CA GLU A 292 -18.20 7.83 -8.25
C GLU A 292 -16.71 8.01 -8.63
N CYS A 293 -15.82 8.16 -7.66
CA CYS A 293 -14.38 8.09 -7.91
C CYS A 293 -13.92 6.69 -8.30
N HIS A 294 -14.68 5.63 -7.96
CA HIS A 294 -14.39 4.27 -8.38
C HIS A 294 -14.70 4.07 -9.86
N PRO A 295 -13.75 3.60 -10.66
CA PRO A 295 -13.96 3.40 -12.09
C PRO A 295 -15.00 2.31 -12.39
N SER A 296 -15.53 2.34 -13.62
CA SER A 296 -16.32 1.23 -14.13
C SER A 296 -15.42 0.04 -14.51
N PRO A 297 -15.93 -1.20 -14.48
CA PRO A 297 -15.17 -2.38 -14.92
C PRO A 297 -14.69 -2.27 -16.37
N LEU A 298 -15.50 -1.68 -17.25
CA LEU A 298 -15.14 -1.52 -18.66
C LEU A 298 -13.94 -0.57 -18.84
N LEU A 299 -13.88 0.50 -18.06
CA LEU A 299 -12.75 1.44 -18.11
C LEU A 299 -11.45 0.76 -17.67
N VAL A 300 -11.51 -0.05 -16.61
CA VAL A 300 -10.36 -0.85 -16.12
C VAL A 300 -9.97 -1.90 -17.15
N TYR A 301 -10.94 -2.62 -17.69
CA TYR A 301 -10.72 -3.63 -18.74
C TYR A 301 -10.03 -3.04 -19.98
N THR A 302 -10.49 -1.88 -20.45
CA THR A 302 -9.84 -1.18 -21.58
C THR A 302 -8.38 -0.87 -21.26
N LYS A 303 -8.09 -0.41 -20.04
CA LYS A 303 -6.70 -0.14 -19.63
C LYS A 303 -5.85 -1.41 -19.56
N VAL A 304 -6.41 -2.54 -19.12
CA VAL A 304 -5.70 -3.82 -19.15
C VAL A 304 -5.37 -4.20 -20.59
N LEU A 305 -6.33 -4.10 -21.53
CA LEU A 305 -6.09 -4.43 -22.93
C LEU A 305 -5.01 -3.56 -23.58
N GLU A 306 -4.98 -2.25 -23.27
CA GLU A 306 -3.91 -1.35 -23.73
C GLU A 306 -2.52 -1.83 -23.28
N ILE A 307 -2.40 -2.26 -22.02
CA ILE A 307 -1.15 -2.76 -21.46
C ILE A 307 -0.77 -4.09 -22.11
N VAL A 308 -1.68 -5.06 -22.10
CA VAL A 308 -1.42 -6.43 -22.58
C VAL A 308 -1.11 -6.47 -24.09
N SER A 309 -1.67 -5.54 -24.88
CA SER A 309 -1.37 -5.45 -26.30
C SER A 309 0.03 -4.93 -26.62
N ASN A 310 0.73 -4.36 -25.63
CA ASN A 310 2.10 -3.83 -25.77
C ASN A 310 3.17 -4.79 -25.22
N ILE A 311 2.76 -5.95 -24.67
CA ILE A 311 3.63 -7.01 -24.16
C ILE A 311 3.68 -8.18 -25.13
#